data_622c55dd96f308ca311ba4f1b5372056
#
_entry.id   622c55dd96f308ca311ba4f1b5372056
#
_cell.length_a   1.000
_cell.length_b   1.000
_cell.length_c   1.000
_cell.angle_alpha   90.00
_cell.angle_beta   90.00
_cell.angle_gamma   90.00
#
_symmetry.space_group_name_H-M   'P 1'
#
loop_
_entity.id
_entity.type
_entity.pdbx_description
1 polymer ?
#
loop_
_entity_poly.entity_id
_entity_poly.type
_entity_poly.pdbx_seq_one_letter_code
_entity_poly.pdbx_strand_id
1 'polypeptide(L)'
;MNIVLLEPEDVQSDTWSIHSKRQLQHLREHLDITVGQNLKVGIRNGARYITEIVSMNEHEVRIRPIREELLPAKLPVHLIVALPRPKVLRRLIMDSVTLGVEKISLIHSYRVDKSYWQTPFLQQIDNYVTLGLEQAGDTIVPEIQLY
;
A
#
# COMPACT_ATOMS: atom_id res chain seq x y z
N MET A 1 -2.38 -6.47 7.37
CA MET A 1 -2.69 -5.07 6.98
C MET A 1 -2.81 -4.23 8.25
N ASN A 2 -1.91 -3.28 8.42
CA ASN A 2 -1.89 -2.42 9.61
C ASN A 2 -2.68 -1.12 9.42
N ILE A 3 -2.83 -0.70 8.17
CA ILE A 3 -3.75 0.39 7.77
C ILE A 3 -4.51 -0.03 6.52
N VAL A 4 -5.62 0.65 6.25
CA VAL A 4 -6.27 0.62 4.95
C VAL A 4 -5.77 1.81 4.15
N LEU A 5 -5.16 1.57 3.01
CA LEU A 5 -4.64 2.65 2.15
C LEU A 5 -5.72 3.04 1.15
N LEU A 6 -6.12 4.32 1.18
CA LEU A 6 -7.09 4.89 0.26
C LEU A 6 -6.40 5.77 -0.78
N GLU A 7 -7.04 5.90 -1.93
CA GLU A 7 -6.62 6.85 -2.95
C GLU A 7 -7.20 8.24 -2.66
N PRO A 8 -6.56 9.33 -3.14
CA PRO A 8 -7.06 10.69 -2.90
C PRO A 8 -8.51 10.91 -3.34
N GLU A 9 -8.96 10.24 -4.40
CA GLU A 9 -10.35 10.35 -4.88
C GLU A 9 -11.39 9.75 -3.94
N ASP A 10 -11.00 8.89 -3.01
CA ASP A 10 -11.90 8.23 -2.07
C ASP A 10 -12.21 9.09 -0.85
N VAL A 11 -11.53 10.23 -0.70
CA VAL A 11 -11.58 11.09 0.49
C VAL A 11 -12.04 12.52 0.20
N GLN A 12 -12.87 12.69 -0.81
CA GLN A 12 -13.31 14.04 -1.27
C GLN A 12 -14.50 14.61 -0.52
N SER A 13 -15.08 13.89 0.42
CA SER A 13 -16.23 14.35 1.21
C SER A 13 -15.97 14.19 2.71
N ASP A 14 -16.95 14.59 3.54
CA ASP A 14 -16.83 14.47 5.02
C ASP A 14 -16.69 13.04 5.49
N THR A 15 -17.24 12.10 4.75
CA THR A 15 -17.02 10.67 4.97
C THR A 15 -16.27 10.08 3.79
N TRP A 16 -15.40 9.11 4.09
CA TRP A 16 -14.56 8.45 3.10
C TRP A 16 -15.08 7.05 2.80
N SER A 17 -14.79 6.55 1.62
CA SER A 17 -15.29 5.26 1.16
C SER A 17 -14.17 4.23 1.04
N ILE A 18 -14.38 3.06 1.63
CA ILE A 18 -13.58 1.86 1.37
C ILE A 18 -14.45 0.95 0.50
N HIS A 19 -14.06 0.78 -0.77
CA HIS A 19 -14.85 -0.01 -1.73
C HIS A 19 -14.02 -1.06 -2.49
N SER A 20 -12.72 -1.16 -2.23
CA SER A 20 -11.87 -2.21 -2.79
C SER A 20 -12.32 -3.57 -2.29
N LYS A 21 -12.58 -4.50 -3.20
CA LYS A 21 -13.00 -5.86 -2.84
C LYS A 21 -11.99 -6.55 -1.91
N ARG A 22 -10.71 -6.38 -2.20
CA ARG A 22 -9.63 -6.96 -1.39
C ARG A 22 -9.66 -6.43 0.04
N GLN A 23 -9.78 -5.10 0.18
CA GLN A 23 -9.82 -4.45 1.50
C GLN A 23 -11.08 -4.82 2.27
N LEU A 24 -12.24 -4.79 1.61
CA LEU A 24 -13.51 -5.18 2.23
C LEU A 24 -13.49 -6.64 2.72
N GLN A 25 -12.96 -7.54 1.91
CA GLN A 25 -12.82 -8.94 2.28
C GLN A 25 -11.94 -9.10 3.51
N HIS A 26 -10.78 -8.44 3.54
CA HIS A 26 -9.88 -8.48 4.68
C HIS A 26 -10.54 -7.95 5.96
N LEU A 27 -11.21 -6.81 5.86
CA LEU A 27 -11.89 -6.20 7.01
C LEU A 27 -12.98 -7.10 7.59
N ARG A 28 -13.74 -7.78 6.74
CA ARG A 28 -14.84 -8.65 7.16
C ARG A 28 -14.34 -9.99 7.73
N GLU A 29 -13.36 -10.59 7.08
CA GLU A 29 -12.90 -11.94 7.42
C GLU A 29 -11.90 -11.96 8.57
N HIS A 30 -11.06 -10.93 8.68
CA HIS A 30 -9.95 -10.92 9.65
C HIS A 30 -10.12 -9.94 10.80
N LEU A 31 -10.87 -8.85 10.63
CA LEU A 31 -11.04 -7.84 11.66
C LEU A 31 -12.46 -7.79 12.26
N ASP A 32 -13.41 -8.48 11.64
CA ASP A 32 -14.79 -8.59 12.12
C ASP A 32 -15.37 -7.20 12.49
N ILE A 33 -15.28 -6.27 11.56
CA ILE A 33 -15.59 -4.85 11.80
C ILE A 33 -17.08 -4.61 12.07
N THR A 34 -17.35 -3.59 12.89
CA THR A 34 -18.72 -3.12 13.21
C THR A 34 -18.78 -1.60 13.15
N VAL A 35 -20.00 -1.07 12.94
CA VAL A 35 -20.26 0.36 12.99
C VAL A 35 -19.89 0.92 14.37
N GLY A 36 -19.20 2.05 14.41
CA GLY A 36 -18.70 2.69 15.62
C GLY A 36 -17.27 2.28 16.00
N GLN A 37 -16.73 1.25 15.38
CA GLN A 37 -15.36 0.81 15.60
C GLN A 37 -14.36 1.77 14.95
N ASN A 38 -13.19 1.91 15.56
CA ASN A 38 -12.09 2.69 14.99
C ASN A 38 -11.28 1.85 14.01
N LEU A 39 -10.79 2.52 12.97
CA LEU A 39 -9.98 1.91 11.92
C LEU A 39 -8.85 2.86 11.53
N LYS A 40 -7.64 2.32 11.39
CA LYS A 40 -6.49 3.09 10.91
C LYS A 40 -6.51 3.13 9.38
N VAL A 41 -6.45 4.33 8.85
CA VAL A 41 -6.54 4.60 7.41
C VAL A 41 -5.46 5.58 6.99
N GLY A 42 -4.84 5.33 5.85
CA GLY A 42 -3.90 6.26 5.23
C GLY A 42 -4.38 6.69 3.86
N ILE A 43 -3.97 7.89 3.44
CA ILE A 43 -4.19 8.39 2.10
C ILE A 43 -2.87 8.30 1.35
N ARG A 44 -2.87 7.65 0.19
CA ARG A 44 -1.64 7.48 -0.61
C ARG A 44 -0.93 8.83 -0.83
N ASN A 45 0.34 8.90 -0.46
CA ASN A 45 1.17 10.11 -0.46
C ASN A 45 0.62 11.27 0.40
N GLY A 46 -0.26 10.95 1.34
CA GLY A 46 -0.87 11.89 2.25
C GLY A 46 -0.70 11.45 3.70
N ALA A 47 -1.58 11.93 4.56
CA ALA A 47 -1.54 11.66 6.00
C ALA A 47 -2.18 10.31 6.37
N ARG A 48 -1.95 9.90 7.61
CA ARG A 48 -2.57 8.74 8.24
C ARG A 48 -3.51 9.20 9.34
N TYR A 49 -4.65 8.50 9.49
CA TYR A 49 -5.71 8.89 10.41
C TYR A 49 -6.24 7.70 11.22
N ILE A 50 -6.72 8.00 12.42
CA ILE A 50 -7.70 7.16 13.10
C ILE A 50 -9.06 7.61 12.60
N THR A 51 -9.88 6.66 12.17
CA THR A 51 -11.23 6.89 11.66
C THR A 51 -12.25 6.09 12.44
N GLU A 52 -13.53 6.47 12.30
CA GLU A 52 -14.67 5.74 12.85
C GLU A 52 -15.52 5.20 11.71
N ILE A 53 -15.94 3.95 11.81
CA ILE A 53 -16.86 3.35 10.85
C ILE A 53 -18.25 3.91 11.10
N VAL A 54 -18.83 4.60 10.12
CA VAL A 54 -20.14 5.25 10.24
C VAL A 54 -21.25 4.44 9.58
N SER A 55 -20.96 3.68 8.53
CA SER A 55 -21.91 2.77 7.90
C SER A 55 -21.21 1.67 7.13
N MET A 56 -21.92 0.57 6.92
CA MET A 56 -21.41 -0.60 6.21
C MET A 56 -22.52 -1.23 5.37
N ASN A 57 -22.17 -1.65 4.15
CA ASN A 57 -23.02 -2.51 3.34
C ASN A 57 -22.14 -3.51 2.56
N GLU A 58 -22.71 -4.29 1.65
CA GLU A 58 -21.98 -5.33 0.89
C GLU A 58 -20.87 -4.76 0.00
N HIS A 59 -20.98 -3.51 -0.43
CA HIS A 59 -20.12 -2.91 -1.44
C HIS A 59 -19.20 -1.83 -0.91
N GLU A 60 -19.45 -1.33 0.30
CA GLU A 60 -18.77 -0.15 0.81
C GLU A 60 -18.76 -0.14 2.35
N VAL A 61 -17.64 0.36 2.90
CA VAL A 61 -17.56 0.79 4.29
C VAL A 61 -17.29 2.29 4.28
N ARG A 62 -18.16 3.07 4.91
CA ARG A 62 -17.95 4.51 5.05
C ARG A 62 -17.36 4.82 6.41
N ILE A 63 -16.36 5.70 6.39
CA ILE A 63 -15.60 6.08 7.57
C ILE A 63 -15.52 7.60 7.68
N ARG A 64 -15.29 8.07 8.90
CA ARG A 64 -15.08 9.49 9.19
C ARG A 64 -13.75 9.67 9.93
N PRO A 65 -12.86 10.59 9.49
CA PRO A 65 -11.61 10.83 10.20
C PRO A 65 -11.89 11.47 11.57
N ILE A 66 -11.17 10.98 12.60
CA ILE A 66 -11.24 11.50 13.97
C ILE A 66 -10.02 12.35 14.26
N ARG A 67 -8.82 11.82 13.98
CA ARG A 67 -7.55 12.52 14.19
C ARG A 67 -6.46 12.02 13.26
N GLU A 68 -5.54 12.91 12.95
CA GLU A 68 -4.33 12.60 12.20
C GLU A 68 -3.28 11.98 13.11
N GLU A 69 -2.53 11.03 12.58
CA GLU A 69 -1.38 10.41 13.24
C GLU A 69 -0.10 10.69 12.47
N LEU A 70 1.03 10.66 13.17
CA LEU A 70 2.34 10.79 12.55
C LEU A 70 2.64 9.56 11.69
N LEU A 71 3.26 9.80 10.53
CA LEU A 71 3.76 8.75 9.66
C LEU A 71 5.10 8.22 10.16
N PRO A 72 5.41 6.92 9.90
CA PRO A 72 6.74 6.42 10.13
C PRO A 72 7.74 7.13 9.22
N ALA A 73 8.96 7.37 9.73
CA ALA A 73 10.03 7.94 8.93
C ALA A 73 10.56 6.93 7.93
N LYS A 74 10.91 7.40 6.72
CA LYS A 74 11.63 6.59 5.74
C LYS A 74 13.07 6.37 6.17
N LEU A 75 13.63 5.23 5.77
CA LEU A 75 15.08 5.00 5.88
C LEU A 75 15.77 5.70 4.69
N PRO A 76 16.87 6.43 4.93
CA PRO A 76 17.62 7.08 3.84
C PRO A 76 18.43 6.05 3.06
N VAL A 77 17.76 5.07 2.48
CA VAL A 77 18.36 3.96 1.74
C VAL A 77 17.89 3.98 0.31
N HIS A 78 18.82 3.90 -0.61
CA HIS A 78 18.58 3.66 -2.03
C HIS A 78 19.01 2.25 -2.37
N LEU A 79 18.06 1.38 -2.64
CA LEU A 79 18.30 0.00 -3.03
C LEU A 79 18.45 -0.09 -4.55
N ILE A 80 19.57 -0.61 -5.01
CA ILE A 80 19.84 -0.86 -6.43
C ILE A 80 19.95 -2.37 -6.64
N VAL A 81 19.08 -2.92 -7.47
CA VAL A 81 18.97 -4.36 -7.66
C VAL A 81 18.82 -4.71 -9.14
N ALA A 82 19.62 -5.66 -9.61
CA ALA A 82 19.38 -6.28 -10.92
C ALA A 82 18.02 -7.00 -10.87
N LEU A 83 17.19 -6.81 -11.89
CA LEU A 83 15.82 -7.31 -11.91
C LEU A 83 15.79 -8.82 -11.62
N PRO A 84 15.21 -9.25 -10.49
CA PRO A 84 15.14 -10.66 -10.13
C PRO A 84 13.97 -11.34 -10.86
N ARG A 85 13.91 -12.67 -10.77
CA ARG A 85 12.76 -13.41 -11.28
C ARG A 85 11.46 -12.96 -10.59
N PRO A 86 10.30 -13.12 -11.26
CA PRO A 86 9.03 -12.53 -10.81
C PRO A 86 8.62 -12.79 -9.37
N LYS A 87 8.76 -14.02 -8.89
CA LYS A 87 8.39 -14.38 -7.50
C LYS A 87 9.26 -13.65 -6.47
N VAL A 88 10.53 -13.45 -6.78
CA VAL A 88 11.47 -12.73 -5.91
C VAL A 88 11.19 -11.23 -5.98
N LEU A 89 10.85 -10.70 -7.17
CA LEU A 89 10.50 -9.30 -7.35
C LEU A 89 9.35 -8.89 -6.42
N ARG A 90 8.28 -9.69 -6.39
CA ARG A 90 7.13 -9.42 -5.51
C ARG A 90 7.58 -9.25 -4.06
N ARG A 91 8.31 -10.24 -3.55
CA ARG A 91 8.81 -10.23 -2.16
C ARG A 91 9.73 -9.04 -1.91
N LEU A 92 10.68 -8.81 -2.82
CA LEU A 92 11.64 -7.72 -2.71
C LEU A 92 10.94 -6.37 -2.56
N ILE A 93 9.95 -6.08 -3.42
CA ILE A 93 9.22 -4.81 -3.37
C ILE A 93 8.43 -4.70 -2.07
N MET A 94 7.66 -5.73 -1.71
CA MET A 94 6.84 -5.71 -0.50
C MET A 94 7.70 -5.52 0.76
N ASP A 95 8.79 -6.26 0.89
CA ASP A 95 9.65 -6.21 2.07
C ASP A 95 10.41 -4.88 2.14
N SER A 96 10.91 -4.39 1.00
CA SER A 96 11.61 -3.09 0.95
C SER A 96 10.70 -1.94 1.33
N VAL A 97 9.47 -1.93 0.82
CA VAL A 97 8.47 -0.91 1.17
C VAL A 97 8.10 -1.01 2.64
N THR A 98 7.90 -2.22 3.16
CA THR A 98 7.57 -2.44 4.57
C THR A 98 8.69 -1.94 5.50
N LEU A 99 9.95 -2.10 5.10
CA LEU A 99 11.10 -1.61 5.85
C LEU A 99 11.28 -0.09 5.75
N GLY A 100 10.58 0.57 4.83
CA GLY A 100 10.65 2.02 4.67
C GLY A 100 11.78 2.50 3.77
N VAL A 101 12.24 1.70 2.83
CA VAL A 101 13.26 2.11 1.85
C VAL A 101 12.74 3.30 1.05
N GLU A 102 13.57 4.34 0.91
CA GLU A 102 13.19 5.59 0.27
C GLU A 102 13.15 5.48 -1.26
N LYS A 103 14.08 4.73 -1.85
CA LYS A 103 14.21 4.59 -3.28
C LYS A 103 14.64 3.18 -3.69
N ILE A 104 14.06 2.68 -4.76
CA ILE A 104 14.40 1.38 -5.35
C ILE A 104 14.67 1.58 -6.85
N SER A 105 15.85 1.19 -7.31
CA SER A 105 16.21 1.15 -8.72
C SER A 105 16.35 -0.29 -9.17
N LEU A 106 15.49 -0.71 -10.08
CA LEU A 106 15.56 -2.01 -10.73
C LEU A 106 16.36 -1.84 -12.03
N ILE A 107 17.51 -2.48 -12.11
CA ILE A 107 18.42 -2.29 -13.25
C ILE A 107 18.47 -3.55 -14.11
N HIS A 108 18.74 -3.34 -15.40
CA HIS A 108 19.06 -4.40 -16.33
C HIS A 108 20.56 -4.72 -16.23
N SER A 109 20.91 -5.99 -16.10
CA SER A 109 22.29 -6.43 -16.24
C SER A 109 22.37 -7.53 -17.28
N TYR A 110 23.56 -7.81 -17.78
CA TYR A 110 23.72 -8.80 -18.84
C TYR A 110 23.32 -10.23 -18.44
N ARG A 111 23.26 -10.50 -17.14
CA ARG A 111 22.81 -11.79 -16.59
C ARG A 111 21.33 -11.86 -16.28
N VAL A 112 20.61 -10.75 -16.42
CA VAL A 112 19.16 -10.75 -16.24
C VAL A 112 18.50 -11.35 -17.46
N ASP A 113 17.61 -12.30 -17.26
CA ASP A 113 16.83 -12.90 -18.34
C ASP A 113 15.93 -11.82 -18.95
N LYS A 114 15.98 -11.68 -20.26
CA LYS A 114 15.18 -10.66 -20.98
C LYS A 114 13.69 -10.82 -20.75
N SER A 115 13.21 -12.05 -20.52
CA SER A 115 11.80 -12.32 -20.25
C SER A 115 11.31 -11.66 -18.97
N TYR A 116 12.19 -11.39 -18.00
CA TYR A 116 11.79 -10.74 -16.74
C TYR A 116 11.30 -9.30 -16.99
N TRP A 117 11.84 -8.60 -17.98
CA TRP A 117 11.42 -7.26 -18.36
C TRP A 117 10.12 -7.23 -19.16
N GLN A 118 9.64 -8.37 -19.62
CA GLN A 118 8.41 -8.52 -20.40
C GLN A 118 7.31 -9.20 -19.59
N THR A 119 7.56 -9.51 -18.32
CA THR A 119 6.61 -10.23 -17.49
C THR A 119 5.47 -9.31 -17.01
N PRO A 120 4.23 -9.83 -16.88
CA PRO A 120 3.13 -9.11 -16.25
C PRO A 120 3.42 -8.68 -14.80
N PHE A 121 4.38 -9.29 -14.12
CA PHE A 121 4.76 -8.91 -12.76
C PHE A 121 5.27 -7.47 -12.65
N LEU A 122 5.87 -6.93 -13.71
CA LEU A 122 6.27 -5.51 -13.73
C LEU A 122 5.07 -4.58 -13.65
N GLN A 123 3.95 -4.97 -14.24
CA GLN A 123 2.69 -4.21 -14.18
C GLN A 123 2.04 -4.30 -12.79
N GLN A 124 2.46 -5.25 -11.97
CA GLN A 124 1.95 -5.47 -10.61
C GLN A 124 2.75 -4.73 -9.53
N ILE A 125 3.83 -4.02 -9.89
CA ILE A 125 4.70 -3.36 -8.91
C ILE A 125 3.89 -2.41 -8.01
N ASP A 126 2.97 -1.65 -8.57
CA ASP A 126 2.14 -0.73 -7.78
C ASP A 126 1.29 -1.47 -6.74
N ASN A 127 0.76 -2.64 -7.09
CA ASN A 127 0.02 -3.48 -6.14
C ASN A 127 0.93 -3.97 -5.00
N TYR A 128 2.16 -4.34 -5.30
CA TYR A 128 3.12 -4.78 -4.28
C TYR A 128 3.52 -3.62 -3.35
N VAL A 129 3.67 -2.42 -3.90
CA VAL A 129 3.89 -1.20 -3.11
C VAL A 129 2.73 -0.95 -2.16
N THR A 130 1.51 -1.03 -2.64
CA THR A 130 0.30 -0.85 -1.82
C THR A 130 0.26 -1.84 -0.66
N LEU A 131 0.51 -3.12 -0.93
CA LEU A 131 0.54 -4.15 0.12
C LEU A 131 1.65 -3.88 1.16
N GLY A 132 2.82 -3.45 0.70
CA GLY A 132 3.93 -3.09 1.60
C GLY A 132 3.62 -1.87 2.46
N LEU A 133 3.00 -0.84 1.91
CA LEU A 133 2.58 0.35 2.66
C LEU A 133 1.52 0.00 3.71
N GLU A 134 0.54 -0.80 3.35
CA GLU A 134 -0.50 -1.24 4.30
C GLU A 134 0.10 -2.06 5.44
N GLN A 135 1.09 -2.88 5.17
CA GLN A 135 1.80 -3.66 6.20
C GLN A 135 2.66 -2.77 7.09
N ALA A 136 3.33 -1.78 6.53
CA ALA A 136 4.18 -0.84 7.27
C ALA A 136 3.39 0.19 8.08
N GLY A 137 2.12 0.41 7.76
CA GLY A 137 1.36 1.54 8.30
C GLY A 137 1.83 2.88 7.73
N ASP A 138 2.35 2.88 6.52
CA ASP A 138 2.90 4.04 5.83
C ASP A 138 2.03 4.42 4.63
N THR A 139 2.12 5.67 4.19
CA THR A 139 1.36 6.18 3.04
C THR A 139 2.26 6.69 1.93
N ILE A 140 3.52 6.94 2.21
CA ILE A 140 4.44 7.59 1.26
C ILE A 140 5.04 6.53 0.34
N VAL A 141 4.69 6.60 -0.94
CA VAL A 141 5.21 5.69 -1.96
C VAL A 141 6.71 5.94 -2.16
N PRO A 142 7.55 4.89 -2.09
CA PRO A 142 8.97 5.06 -2.42
C PRO A 142 9.13 5.39 -3.91
N GLU A 143 10.23 6.06 -4.24
CA GLU A 143 10.59 6.28 -5.64
C GLU A 143 11.08 4.95 -6.23
N ILE A 144 10.41 4.47 -7.30
CA ILE A 144 10.81 3.24 -7.99
C ILE A 144 11.12 3.57 -9.44
N GLN A 145 12.31 3.21 -9.87
CA GLN A 145 12.79 3.45 -11.23
C GLN A 145 13.21 2.13 -11.89
N LEU A 146 12.90 2.03 -13.18
CA LEU A 146 13.30 0.92 -14.05
C LEU A 146 14.35 1.44 -15.05
N TYR A 147 15.49 0.76 -15.15
CA TYR A 147 16.56 1.13 -16.05
C TYR A 147 16.85 0.07 -17.09
#